data_3028ce4b139342d1b6eda55f5396a4ea
#
_entry.id   3028ce4b139342d1b6eda55f5396a4ea
#
_cell.length_a   1.000
_cell.length_b   1.000
_cell.length_c   1.000
_cell.angle_alpha   90.00
_cell.angle_beta   90.00
_cell.angle_gamma   90.00
#
_symmetry.space_group_name_H-M   'P 1'
#
loop_
_entity.id
_entity.type
_entity.pdbx_description
1 polymer ?
#
loop_
_entity_poly.entity_id
_entity_poly.type
_entity_poly.pdbx_seq_one_letter_code
_entity_poly.pdbx_strand_id
1 'polypeptide(L)'
;MVLEFIVKDIQKLFAEKKYDEVIAKAEKLFTTNKRPSFLSNIIGTAKMLKKDRSEEDVKAAIKCFELAYSKDKSSLVGFLAACNFISVITNNLNNYSFLEWEINKAKNLYIDAEKFHQNKDKFLKSGLDLFTILLDHKKIKQICINILNLEKKNKFILSKCIFSQLYYNDWHQKKYYEQSKIHSDYFNKLKVKDLDYSLFKQNEKINLGFVGNDFRLNHSVTYFLKKTLEYLDKSKFNIFLFSVSKRDPNDQSQNELINSVDNWIDLEHLNNQEIANLIQEKKIGILIDVMGLTKSSRVEIFKSRIAPIQISWLAYCNTLGFENIDYLIADHNLIYPEEEKFYSEKILKMPDIWNSHSGFNFESIFNDPPSLENNSFTFGSFNNARKISDETVEVWANILKSVPDSKLILKSSLRFDYRVLLGKFEQYGVKNKIEIFDRKNFTPSEHLNFYKKIDVSLDTFPYNGVTTTFEALWMNVPVIVMKGFNFNSRCGESIIKNSKIDFLISKDKNEYINKAIKLAEHKDLLIDIKNQLAKTILSTPLFNPEKFAYNFGKTLSMIYEQFTK
;
A
#
# COMPACT_ATOMS: atom_id res chain seq x y z
N MET A 1 -13.35 27.85 41.73
CA MET A 1 -12.95 26.87 42.76
C MET A 1 -13.62 25.50 42.63
N VAL A 2 -14.95 25.37 42.79
CA VAL A 2 -15.62 24.05 42.67
C VAL A 2 -15.46 23.43 41.29
N LEU A 3 -15.66 24.18 40.21
CA LEU A 3 -15.53 23.71 38.83
C LEU A 3 -14.11 23.28 38.49
N GLU A 4 -13.11 23.99 38.94
CA GLU A 4 -11.68 23.67 38.72
C GLU A 4 -11.28 22.38 39.45
N PHE A 5 -11.79 22.16 40.66
CA PHE A 5 -11.56 20.94 41.40
C PHE A 5 -12.15 19.71 40.67
N ILE A 6 -13.37 19.84 40.17
CA ILE A 6 -14.07 18.78 39.42
C ILE A 6 -13.34 18.47 38.11
N VAL A 7 -12.86 19.48 37.40
CA VAL A 7 -12.09 19.31 36.16
C VAL A 7 -10.79 18.58 36.43
N LYS A 8 -10.05 18.96 37.49
CA LYS A 8 -8.81 18.26 37.90
C LYS A 8 -9.05 16.80 38.24
N ASP A 9 -10.17 16.51 38.91
CA ASP A 9 -10.53 15.17 39.27
C ASP A 9 -10.92 14.32 38.05
N ILE A 10 -11.66 14.86 37.09
CA ILE A 10 -11.94 14.19 35.80
C ILE A 10 -10.65 13.92 35.03
N GLN A 11 -9.71 14.86 35.00
CA GLN A 11 -8.41 14.67 34.36
C GLN A 11 -7.58 13.57 35.04
N LYS A 12 -7.63 13.48 36.38
CA LYS A 12 -6.99 12.43 37.15
C LYS A 12 -7.59 11.07 36.80
N LEU A 13 -8.90 10.92 36.84
CA LEU A 13 -9.60 9.69 36.44
C LEU A 13 -9.28 9.26 35.01
N PHE A 14 -9.16 10.23 34.11
CA PHE A 14 -8.77 9.96 32.72
C PHE A 14 -7.33 9.43 32.62
N ALA A 15 -6.39 10.02 33.37
CA ALA A 15 -5.00 9.55 33.43
C ALA A 15 -4.89 8.14 34.03
N GLU A 16 -5.75 7.82 35.01
CA GLU A 16 -5.88 6.49 35.63
C GLU A 16 -6.62 5.48 34.72
N LYS A 17 -7.03 5.87 33.50
CA LYS A 17 -7.79 5.06 32.52
C LYS A 17 -9.16 4.56 33.02
N LYS A 18 -9.75 5.25 33.99
CA LYS A 18 -11.09 4.97 34.54
C LYS A 18 -12.18 5.64 33.69
N TYR A 19 -12.32 5.20 32.45
CA TYR A 19 -13.11 5.91 31.43
C TYR A 19 -14.60 5.95 31.75
N ASP A 20 -15.19 4.90 32.35
CA ASP A 20 -16.60 4.90 32.74
C ASP A 20 -16.90 5.91 33.85
N GLU A 21 -15.99 6.05 34.83
CA GLU A 21 -16.10 7.05 35.91
C GLU A 21 -15.97 8.48 35.34
N VAL A 22 -15.06 8.70 34.38
CA VAL A 22 -14.92 9.98 33.65
C VAL A 22 -16.22 10.36 32.99
N ILE A 23 -16.83 9.44 32.25
CA ILE A 23 -18.09 9.65 31.51
C ILE A 23 -19.23 9.97 32.51
N ALA A 24 -19.46 9.10 33.49
CA ALA A 24 -20.53 9.27 34.47
C ALA A 24 -20.44 10.58 35.23
N LYS A 25 -19.24 10.94 35.70
CA LYS A 25 -19.00 12.19 36.45
C LYS A 25 -19.21 13.43 35.58
N ALA A 26 -18.70 13.42 34.35
CA ALA A 26 -18.83 14.54 33.43
C ALA A 26 -20.27 14.73 32.91
N GLU A 27 -20.99 13.65 32.65
CA GLU A 27 -22.41 13.70 32.19
C GLU A 27 -23.35 14.14 33.31
N LYS A 28 -23.08 13.77 34.56
CA LYS A 28 -23.86 14.21 35.71
C LYS A 28 -23.80 15.72 35.99
N LEU A 29 -22.67 16.34 35.66
CA LEU A 29 -22.41 17.74 36.01
C LEU A 29 -22.96 18.74 34.99
N PHE A 30 -23.07 18.36 33.74
CA PHE A 30 -23.44 19.27 32.68
C PHE A 30 -24.43 18.60 31.69
N THR A 31 -25.52 19.29 31.42
CA THR A 31 -26.34 18.95 30.24
C THR A 31 -25.49 19.14 28.99
N THR A 32 -25.80 18.36 27.94
CA THR A 32 -25.02 18.34 26.69
C THR A 32 -24.76 19.73 26.11
N ASN A 33 -25.78 20.60 26.10
CA ASN A 33 -25.67 21.95 25.52
C ASN A 33 -24.89 22.96 26.38
N LYS A 34 -24.80 22.76 27.69
CA LYS A 34 -24.05 23.63 28.62
C LYS A 34 -22.64 23.15 28.91
N ARG A 35 -22.27 21.99 28.38
CA ARG A 35 -20.97 21.37 28.62
C ARG A 35 -19.84 22.17 27.96
N PRO A 36 -18.74 22.48 28.66
CA PRO A 36 -17.56 23.11 28.06
C PRO A 36 -16.97 22.28 26.92
N SER A 37 -16.38 22.93 25.91
CA SER A 37 -15.81 22.28 24.73
C SER A 37 -14.76 21.21 25.09
N PHE A 38 -13.81 21.54 25.99
CA PHE A 38 -12.77 20.62 26.43
C PHE A 38 -13.36 19.36 27.11
N LEU A 39 -14.43 19.49 27.90
CA LEU A 39 -15.06 18.38 28.57
C LEU A 39 -15.80 17.48 27.58
N SER A 40 -16.46 18.05 26.58
CA SER A 40 -17.04 17.29 25.47
C SER A 40 -15.97 16.46 24.76
N ASN A 41 -14.80 17.06 24.47
CA ASN A 41 -13.69 16.34 23.84
C ASN A 41 -13.15 15.20 24.71
N ILE A 42 -13.02 15.39 26.05
CA ILE A 42 -12.58 14.35 27.00
C ILE A 42 -13.58 13.19 27.04
N ILE A 43 -14.88 13.47 27.11
CA ILE A 43 -15.93 12.42 27.13
C ILE A 43 -15.89 11.62 25.84
N GLY A 44 -15.84 12.28 24.69
CA GLY A 44 -15.73 11.59 23.40
C GLY A 44 -14.51 10.68 23.34
N THR A 45 -13.35 11.17 23.84
CA THR A 45 -12.12 10.37 23.90
C THR A 45 -12.25 9.19 24.87
N ALA A 46 -12.84 9.38 26.06
CA ALA A 46 -13.06 8.32 27.02
C ALA A 46 -13.96 7.21 26.44
N LYS A 47 -15.07 7.58 25.77
CA LYS A 47 -15.96 6.62 25.08
C LYS A 47 -15.20 5.80 24.02
N MET A 48 -14.27 6.42 23.29
CA MET A 48 -13.46 5.72 22.28
C MET A 48 -12.37 4.81 22.86
N LEU A 49 -11.95 5.02 24.10
CA LEU A 49 -10.89 4.26 24.77
C LEU A 49 -11.40 3.10 25.63
N LYS A 50 -12.70 2.95 25.80
CA LYS A 50 -13.29 1.79 26.49
C LYS A 50 -12.92 0.48 25.80
N LYS A 51 -12.67 -0.58 26.58
CA LYS A 51 -12.39 -1.93 26.05
C LYS A 51 -13.62 -2.52 25.35
N ASP A 52 -14.78 -2.44 26.02
CA ASP A 52 -16.06 -3.00 25.56
C ASP A 52 -16.92 -1.92 24.91
N ARG A 53 -16.32 -1.20 23.97
CA ARG A 53 -16.94 -0.08 23.29
C ARG A 53 -18.09 -0.55 22.38
N SER A 54 -19.30 -0.04 22.64
CA SER A 54 -20.48 -0.29 21.82
C SER A 54 -20.57 0.66 20.61
N GLU A 55 -21.48 0.36 19.68
CA GLU A 55 -21.84 1.28 18.58
C GLU A 55 -22.40 2.60 19.12
N GLU A 56 -23.17 2.56 20.22
CA GLU A 56 -23.72 3.74 20.87
C GLU A 56 -22.60 4.64 21.45
N ASP A 57 -21.52 4.06 22.00
CA ASP A 57 -20.38 4.83 22.46
C ASP A 57 -19.70 5.57 21.30
N VAL A 58 -19.59 4.95 20.13
CA VAL A 58 -19.02 5.57 18.93
C VAL A 58 -19.90 6.73 18.44
N LYS A 59 -21.23 6.53 18.36
CA LYS A 59 -22.20 7.58 17.98
C LYS A 59 -22.14 8.76 18.96
N ALA A 60 -22.10 8.47 20.25
CA ALA A 60 -22.01 9.50 21.28
C ALA A 60 -20.66 10.24 21.25
N ALA A 61 -19.56 9.55 20.98
CA ALA A 61 -18.23 10.17 20.83
C ALA A 61 -18.21 11.17 19.65
N ILE A 62 -18.77 10.80 18.50
CA ILE A 62 -18.90 11.68 17.32
C ILE A 62 -19.64 12.96 17.69
N LYS A 63 -20.82 12.85 18.36
CA LYS A 63 -21.58 14.03 18.82
C LYS A 63 -20.80 14.88 19.80
N CYS A 64 -20.02 14.28 20.70
CA CYS A 64 -19.18 14.99 21.65
C CYS A 64 -18.08 15.79 20.95
N PHE A 65 -17.43 15.22 19.94
CA PHE A 65 -16.39 15.92 19.17
C PHE A 65 -16.98 17.04 18.29
N GLU A 66 -18.10 16.78 17.64
CA GLU A 66 -18.82 17.81 16.85
C GLU A 66 -19.20 19.01 17.72
N LEU A 67 -19.77 18.76 18.90
CA LEU A 67 -20.10 19.81 19.87
C LEU A 67 -18.88 20.56 20.37
N ALA A 68 -17.78 19.85 20.69
CA ALA A 68 -16.55 20.50 21.14
C ALA A 68 -15.97 21.40 20.06
N TYR A 69 -15.94 20.94 18.81
CA TYR A 69 -15.46 21.73 17.67
C TYR A 69 -16.35 22.96 17.40
N SER A 70 -17.69 22.79 17.37
CA SER A 70 -18.63 23.89 17.06
C SER A 70 -18.55 25.05 18.06
N LYS A 71 -18.23 24.76 19.32
CA LYS A 71 -18.12 25.78 20.38
C LYS A 71 -16.81 26.55 20.39
N ASP A 72 -15.73 26.01 19.82
CA ASP A 72 -14.41 26.59 19.97
C ASP A 72 -13.47 26.19 18.80
N LYS A 73 -13.85 26.61 17.59
CA LYS A 73 -13.24 26.15 16.33
C LYS A 73 -11.73 26.46 16.22
N SER A 74 -11.29 27.62 16.68
CA SER A 74 -9.91 28.11 16.47
C SER A 74 -8.93 27.68 17.57
N SER A 75 -9.42 27.23 18.71
CA SER A 75 -8.61 26.86 19.87
C SER A 75 -7.91 25.51 19.72
N LEU A 76 -7.05 25.19 20.69
CA LEU A 76 -6.44 23.85 20.82
C LEU A 76 -7.50 22.76 21.01
N VAL A 77 -8.59 23.05 21.73
CA VAL A 77 -9.67 22.07 21.95
C VAL A 77 -10.43 21.80 20.66
N GLY A 78 -10.76 22.84 19.89
CA GLY A 78 -11.37 22.70 18.58
C GLY A 78 -10.49 21.91 17.61
N PHE A 79 -9.19 22.20 17.60
CA PHE A 79 -8.22 21.42 16.84
C PHE A 79 -8.23 19.92 17.20
N LEU A 80 -8.17 19.59 18.50
CA LEU A 80 -8.18 18.20 18.95
C LEU A 80 -9.52 17.53 18.64
N ALA A 81 -10.62 18.24 18.82
CA ALA A 81 -11.96 17.74 18.53
C ALA A 81 -12.13 17.42 17.03
N ALA A 82 -11.67 18.29 16.14
CA ALA A 82 -11.70 18.07 14.71
C ALA A 82 -10.88 16.81 14.32
N CYS A 83 -9.65 16.71 14.83
CA CYS A 83 -8.80 15.52 14.59
C CYS A 83 -9.45 14.23 15.11
N ASN A 84 -10.03 14.28 16.31
CA ASN A 84 -10.65 13.11 16.93
C ASN A 84 -11.92 12.69 16.17
N PHE A 85 -12.77 13.65 15.77
CA PHE A 85 -13.95 13.39 14.95
C PHE A 85 -13.59 12.63 13.68
N ILE A 86 -12.64 13.16 12.92
CA ILE A 86 -12.18 12.55 11.67
C ILE A 86 -11.56 11.17 11.93
N SER A 87 -10.72 11.04 12.96
CA SER A 87 -10.05 9.77 13.30
C SER A 87 -11.03 8.68 13.69
N VAL A 88 -12.11 9.00 14.42
CA VAL A 88 -13.15 8.01 14.76
C VAL A 88 -13.78 7.46 13.51
N ILE A 89 -14.12 8.30 12.55
CA ILE A 89 -14.75 7.87 11.30
C ILE A 89 -13.76 7.04 10.48
N THR A 90 -12.56 7.56 10.22
CA THR A 90 -11.59 6.92 9.32
C THR A 90 -11.06 5.59 9.85
N ASN A 91 -10.89 5.45 11.16
CA ASN A 91 -10.34 4.23 11.77
C ASN A 91 -11.39 3.14 12.02
N ASN A 92 -12.68 3.48 12.04
CA ASN A 92 -13.75 2.55 12.41
C ASN A 92 -14.75 2.31 11.26
N LEU A 93 -14.53 2.89 10.09
CA LEU A 93 -15.46 2.80 8.95
C LEU A 93 -15.82 1.34 8.58
N ASN A 94 -14.86 0.42 8.72
CA ASN A 94 -15.08 -1.00 8.43
C ASN A 94 -15.87 -1.73 9.52
N ASN A 95 -15.90 -1.19 10.72
CA ASN A 95 -16.54 -1.83 11.89
C ASN A 95 -18.00 -1.43 12.03
N TYR A 96 -18.36 -0.21 11.59
CA TYR A 96 -19.69 0.36 11.81
C TYR A 96 -20.24 0.98 10.52
N SER A 97 -21.27 0.39 9.96
CA SER A 97 -21.88 0.82 8.68
C SER A 97 -22.46 2.23 8.71
N PHE A 98 -22.97 2.69 9.86
CA PHE A 98 -23.53 4.04 10.00
C PHE A 98 -22.48 5.15 9.77
N LEU A 99 -21.18 4.88 9.95
CA LEU A 99 -20.12 5.85 9.70
C LEU A 99 -20.01 6.28 8.23
N GLU A 100 -20.52 5.49 7.32
CA GLU A 100 -20.61 5.86 5.90
C GLU A 100 -21.41 7.14 5.68
N TRP A 101 -22.43 7.40 6.52
CA TRP A 101 -23.25 8.61 6.47
C TRP A 101 -22.57 9.82 7.11
N GLU A 102 -21.65 9.57 8.05
CA GLU A 102 -20.91 10.62 8.76
C GLU A 102 -19.70 11.14 7.97
N ILE A 103 -19.31 10.46 6.89
CA ILE A 103 -18.07 10.80 6.15
C ILE A 103 -18.17 12.16 5.45
N ASN A 104 -19.35 12.54 4.97
CA ASN A 104 -19.57 13.86 4.38
C ASN A 104 -19.49 14.97 5.44
N LYS A 105 -19.94 14.70 6.66
CA LYS A 105 -19.76 15.61 7.79
C LYS A 105 -18.27 15.75 8.13
N ALA A 106 -17.51 14.65 8.13
CA ALA A 106 -16.07 14.69 8.34
C ALA A 106 -15.36 15.53 7.28
N LYS A 107 -15.75 15.41 6.00
CA LYS A 107 -15.25 16.23 4.90
C LYS A 107 -15.52 17.72 5.13
N ASN A 108 -16.77 18.05 5.42
CA ASN A 108 -17.18 19.45 5.65
C ASN A 108 -16.49 20.05 6.88
N LEU A 109 -16.39 19.26 7.97
CA LEU A 109 -15.70 19.68 9.18
C LEU A 109 -14.21 19.89 8.92
N TYR A 110 -13.55 19.01 8.15
CA TYR A 110 -12.15 19.21 7.77
C TYR A 110 -11.95 20.51 6.99
N ILE A 111 -12.79 20.78 5.99
CA ILE A 111 -12.71 22.00 5.16
C ILE A 111 -12.91 23.26 6.01
N ASP A 112 -13.83 23.24 6.97
CA ASP A 112 -14.03 24.36 7.89
C ASP A 112 -12.85 24.52 8.85
N ALA A 113 -12.35 23.43 9.42
CA ALA A 113 -11.23 23.44 10.38
C ALA A 113 -9.88 23.79 9.72
N GLU A 114 -9.73 23.55 8.44
CA GLU A 114 -8.51 23.89 7.66
C GLU A 114 -8.19 25.39 7.73
N LYS A 115 -9.21 26.24 7.81
CA LYS A 115 -9.06 27.71 7.97
C LYS A 115 -8.24 28.11 9.21
N PHE A 116 -8.23 27.27 10.24
CA PHE A 116 -7.60 27.54 11.53
C PHE A 116 -6.37 26.64 11.81
N HIS A 117 -6.28 25.47 11.18
CA HIS A 117 -5.37 24.42 11.61
C HIS A 117 -4.50 23.83 10.49
N GLN A 118 -4.47 24.45 9.30
CA GLN A 118 -3.77 23.95 8.11
C GLN A 118 -2.26 23.67 8.28
N ASN A 119 -1.62 24.26 9.30
CA ASN A 119 -0.19 24.12 9.56
C ASN A 119 0.12 23.15 10.73
N LYS A 120 -0.83 22.32 11.15
CA LYS A 120 -0.65 21.39 12.27
C LYS A 120 -0.56 19.96 11.76
N ASP A 121 0.55 19.28 12.07
CA ASP A 121 0.86 17.89 11.68
C ASP A 121 -0.31 16.92 11.85
N LYS A 122 -0.88 16.88 13.08
CA LYS A 122 -1.97 15.96 13.40
C LYS A 122 -3.21 16.22 12.56
N PHE A 123 -3.49 17.48 12.24
CA PHE A 123 -4.61 17.86 11.39
C PHE A 123 -4.40 17.42 9.94
N LEU A 124 -3.22 17.70 9.40
CA LEU A 124 -2.84 17.28 8.04
C LEU A 124 -2.86 15.75 7.92
N LYS A 125 -2.41 15.03 8.97
CA LYS A 125 -2.53 13.56 9.01
C LYS A 125 -3.99 13.10 8.93
N SER A 126 -4.87 13.71 9.72
CA SER A 126 -6.31 13.38 9.69
C SER A 126 -6.91 13.63 8.31
N GLY A 127 -6.48 14.69 7.63
CA GLY A 127 -6.84 14.96 6.24
C GLY A 127 -6.36 13.89 5.27
N LEU A 128 -5.08 13.48 5.37
CA LEU A 128 -4.57 12.38 4.53
C LEU A 128 -5.37 11.11 4.72
N ASP A 129 -5.74 10.76 5.96
CA ASP A 129 -6.54 9.58 6.25
C ASP A 129 -7.94 9.69 5.61
N LEU A 130 -8.61 10.82 5.80
CA LEU A 130 -9.95 11.09 5.29
C LEU A 130 -10.01 11.10 3.76
N PHE A 131 -9.16 11.92 3.12
CA PHE A 131 -9.21 12.08 1.67
C PHE A 131 -8.67 10.85 0.93
N THR A 132 -7.85 10.01 1.57
CA THR A 132 -7.50 8.69 1.06
C THR A 132 -8.72 7.78 0.95
N ILE A 133 -9.62 7.79 1.93
CA ILE A 133 -10.89 7.05 1.90
C ILE A 133 -11.85 7.64 0.85
N LEU A 134 -11.86 8.96 0.72
CA LEU A 134 -12.66 9.67 -0.28
C LEU A 134 -12.10 9.58 -1.70
N LEU A 135 -10.95 8.92 -1.90
CA LEU A 135 -10.24 8.84 -3.18
C LEU A 135 -10.05 10.21 -3.85
N ASP A 136 -9.90 11.26 -3.05
CA ASP A 136 -9.72 12.64 -3.51
C ASP A 136 -8.22 12.95 -3.66
N HIS A 137 -7.65 12.51 -4.78
CA HIS A 137 -6.23 12.64 -5.07
C HIS A 137 -5.78 14.11 -5.14
N LYS A 138 -6.65 15.02 -5.59
CA LYS A 138 -6.34 16.47 -5.64
C LYS A 138 -6.14 17.03 -4.23
N LYS A 139 -7.05 16.70 -3.31
CA LYS A 139 -6.94 17.16 -1.92
C LYS A 139 -5.76 16.49 -1.18
N ILE A 140 -5.52 15.19 -1.42
CA ILE A 140 -4.35 14.50 -0.87
C ILE A 140 -3.06 15.20 -1.30
N LYS A 141 -2.92 15.53 -2.60
CA LYS A 141 -1.78 16.26 -3.14
C LYS A 141 -1.59 17.63 -2.44
N GLN A 142 -2.66 18.40 -2.29
CA GLN A 142 -2.61 19.69 -1.60
C GLN A 142 -2.13 19.53 -0.14
N ILE A 143 -2.63 18.54 0.57
CA ILE A 143 -2.21 18.24 1.94
C ILE A 143 -0.74 17.83 1.99
N CYS A 144 -0.28 17.00 1.03
CA CYS A 144 1.14 16.63 0.95
C CYS A 144 2.04 17.85 0.73
N ILE A 145 1.64 18.79 -0.13
CA ILE A 145 2.38 20.05 -0.31
C ILE A 145 2.46 20.83 1.01
N ASN A 146 1.36 20.94 1.74
CA ASN A 146 1.35 21.62 3.04
C ASN A 146 2.30 20.93 4.04
N ILE A 147 2.30 19.58 4.10
CA ILE A 147 3.21 18.80 4.96
C ILE A 147 4.67 19.09 4.59
N LEU A 148 4.98 19.10 3.30
CA LEU A 148 6.35 19.34 2.81
C LEU A 148 6.84 20.77 3.12
N ASN A 149 5.95 21.72 3.31
CA ASN A 149 6.25 23.11 3.64
C ASN A 149 6.31 23.39 5.16
N LEU A 150 5.99 22.44 6.03
CA LEU A 150 6.11 22.63 7.48
C LEU A 150 7.58 22.80 7.89
N GLU A 151 7.86 23.68 8.84
CA GLU A 151 9.21 23.83 9.42
C GLU A 151 9.65 22.57 10.18
N LYS A 152 8.74 22.05 11.03
CA LYS A 152 8.96 20.79 11.75
C LYS A 152 8.01 19.74 11.21
N LYS A 153 8.52 18.60 10.81
CA LYS A 153 7.76 17.51 10.21
C LYS A 153 7.81 16.27 11.08
N ASN A 154 6.66 15.61 11.23
CA ASN A 154 6.62 14.27 11.82
C ASN A 154 7.02 13.25 10.76
N LYS A 155 8.04 12.41 11.05
CA LYS A 155 8.60 11.44 10.11
C LYS A 155 7.55 10.46 9.56
N PHE A 156 6.60 10.00 10.38
CA PHE A 156 5.56 9.06 9.94
C PHE A 156 4.53 9.70 9.00
N ILE A 157 4.17 10.97 9.26
CA ILE A 157 3.28 11.73 8.37
C ILE A 157 3.99 11.99 7.05
N LEU A 158 5.27 12.33 7.11
CA LEU A 158 6.09 12.55 5.92
C LEU A 158 6.24 11.26 5.10
N SER A 159 6.47 10.09 5.72
CA SER A 159 6.50 8.79 5.04
C SER A 159 5.20 8.52 4.28
N LYS A 160 4.06 8.79 4.91
CA LYS A 160 2.75 8.64 4.26
C LYS A 160 2.57 9.60 3.09
N CYS A 161 3.05 10.85 3.25
CA CYS A 161 3.04 11.84 2.19
C CYS A 161 3.89 11.40 0.99
N ILE A 162 5.13 10.93 1.22
CA ILE A 162 6.02 10.43 0.16
C ILE A 162 5.38 9.24 -0.56
N PHE A 163 4.85 8.26 0.19
CA PHE A 163 4.15 7.12 -0.42
C PHE A 163 2.95 7.56 -1.27
N SER A 164 2.17 8.55 -0.80
CA SER A 164 0.99 9.04 -1.53
C SER A 164 1.33 9.66 -2.88
N GLN A 165 2.57 10.14 -3.07
CA GLN A 165 3.02 10.73 -4.34
C GLN A 165 3.10 9.72 -5.48
N LEU A 166 3.21 8.43 -5.17
CA LEU A 166 3.18 7.36 -6.18
C LEU A 166 1.85 7.31 -6.97
N TYR A 167 0.78 7.92 -6.45
CA TYR A 167 -0.53 7.99 -7.09
C TYR A 167 -0.72 9.18 -8.04
N TYR A 168 0.32 10.04 -8.26
CA TYR A 168 0.19 11.26 -9.05
C TYR A 168 1.00 11.23 -10.33
N ASN A 169 0.39 11.66 -11.46
CA ASN A 169 1.03 11.74 -12.77
C ASN A 169 2.05 12.88 -12.92
N ASP A 170 1.94 13.91 -12.11
CA ASP A 170 2.72 15.14 -12.26
C ASP A 170 3.97 15.21 -11.37
N TRP A 171 4.32 14.09 -10.73
CA TRP A 171 5.52 13.98 -9.94
C TRP A 171 6.60 13.21 -10.70
N HIS A 172 7.41 13.95 -11.47
CA HIS A 172 8.57 13.38 -12.14
C HIS A 172 9.56 12.77 -11.15
N GLN A 173 10.25 11.72 -11.57
CA GLN A 173 11.16 10.95 -10.72
C GLN A 173 12.21 11.83 -10.00
N LYS A 174 12.75 12.88 -10.66
CA LYS A 174 13.66 13.84 -10.01
C LYS A 174 13.06 14.47 -8.75
N LYS A 175 11.82 14.97 -8.83
CA LYS A 175 11.14 15.59 -7.69
C LYS A 175 10.85 14.59 -6.60
N TYR A 176 10.45 13.37 -6.97
CA TYR A 176 10.26 12.28 -6.02
C TYR A 176 11.54 11.96 -5.25
N TYR A 177 12.65 11.83 -5.96
CA TYR A 177 13.98 11.59 -5.38
C TYR A 177 14.40 12.69 -4.40
N GLU A 178 14.26 13.97 -4.78
CA GLU A 178 14.57 15.11 -3.91
C GLU A 178 13.75 15.05 -2.60
N GLN A 179 12.46 14.73 -2.69
CA GLN A 179 11.60 14.60 -1.52
C GLN A 179 11.94 13.37 -0.67
N SER A 180 12.33 12.27 -1.29
CA SER A 180 12.74 11.06 -0.57
C SER A 180 14.04 11.28 0.20
N LYS A 181 14.98 12.05 -0.33
CA LYS A 181 16.19 12.46 0.41
C LYS A 181 15.86 13.31 1.62
N ILE A 182 15.04 14.36 1.44
CA ILE A 182 14.57 15.19 2.55
C ILE A 182 13.87 14.32 3.60
N HIS A 183 13.03 13.39 3.19
CA HIS A 183 12.36 12.46 4.10
C HIS A 183 13.36 11.63 4.91
N SER A 184 14.40 11.09 4.28
CA SER A 184 15.40 10.26 4.96
C SER A 184 16.14 11.02 6.07
N ASP A 185 16.27 12.35 5.97
CA ASP A 185 16.96 13.19 6.96
C ASP A 185 16.17 13.35 8.26
N TYR A 186 14.87 13.05 8.26
CA TYR A 186 14.04 13.04 9.47
C TYR A 186 14.20 11.76 10.31
N PHE A 187 14.96 10.78 9.82
CA PHE A 187 15.27 9.57 10.59
C PHE A 187 16.65 9.67 11.24
N ASN A 188 16.70 9.37 12.53
CA ASN A 188 17.96 9.34 13.26
C ASN A 188 18.73 8.06 12.97
N LYS A 189 20.06 8.16 12.90
CA LYS A 189 20.93 6.98 12.92
C LYS A 189 20.81 6.29 14.29
N LEU A 190 20.78 4.97 14.26
CA LEU A 190 20.83 4.14 15.48
C LEU A 190 22.27 4.08 16.02
N LYS A 191 22.39 3.81 17.31
CA LYS A 191 23.70 3.55 17.94
C LYS A 191 24.10 2.10 17.68
N VAL A 192 24.79 1.87 16.59
CA VAL A 192 25.27 0.54 16.19
C VAL A 192 26.78 0.46 16.30
N LYS A 193 27.31 -0.74 16.50
CA LYS A 193 28.76 -0.97 16.44
C LYS A 193 29.23 -0.89 15.01
N ASP A 194 30.46 -0.44 14.82
CA ASP A 194 31.11 -0.54 13.53
C ASP A 194 31.19 -2.00 13.10
N LEU A 195 30.93 -2.25 11.83
CA LEU A 195 30.99 -3.61 11.29
C LEU A 195 32.45 -4.06 11.16
N ASP A 196 32.77 -5.18 11.79
CA ASP A 196 34.03 -5.86 11.51
C ASP A 196 33.90 -6.68 10.22
N TYR A 197 34.33 -6.10 9.12
CA TYR A 197 34.19 -6.70 7.78
C TYR A 197 34.98 -8.00 7.62
N SER A 198 36.01 -8.26 8.46
CA SER A 198 36.78 -9.49 8.44
C SER A 198 35.92 -10.72 8.76
N LEU A 199 34.89 -10.54 9.60
CA LEU A 199 33.95 -11.60 9.98
C LEU A 199 33.10 -12.13 8.81
N PHE A 200 32.94 -11.34 7.74
CA PHE A 200 32.11 -11.70 6.59
C PHE A 200 32.92 -12.39 5.48
N LYS A 201 34.25 -12.27 5.51
CA LYS A 201 35.15 -12.93 4.53
C LYS A 201 35.36 -14.41 4.79
N GLN A 202 35.09 -14.87 6.01
CA GLN A 202 35.39 -16.23 6.47
C GLN A 202 34.16 -17.16 6.44
N ASN A 203 32.99 -16.67 6.10
CA ASN A 203 31.77 -17.47 6.11
C ASN A 203 31.70 -18.39 4.90
N GLU A 204 31.46 -19.68 5.12
CA GLU A 204 31.19 -20.65 4.06
C GLU A 204 29.90 -20.33 3.29
N LYS A 205 28.90 -19.78 4.00
CA LYS A 205 27.63 -19.33 3.43
C LYS A 205 27.35 -17.86 3.73
N ILE A 206 26.62 -17.21 2.85
CA ILE A 206 26.16 -15.84 3.04
C ILE A 206 24.93 -15.86 3.94
N ASN A 207 24.98 -15.21 5.11
CA ASN A 207 23.79 -14.97 5.92
C ASN A 207 22.94 -13.89 5.22
N LEU A 208 21.83 -14.31 4.63
CA LEU A 208 20.91 -13.50 3.86
C LEU A 208 19.65 -13.21 4.68
N GLY A 209 19.45 -11.95 5.08
CA GLY A 209 18.32 -11.52 5.91
C GLY A 209 17.27 -10.77 5.10
N PHE A 210 16.00 -11.05 5.36
CA PHE A 210 14.85 -10.31 4.84
C PHE A 210 14.05 -9.72 5.99
N VAL A 211 13.80 -8.42 5.97
CA VAL A 211 12.97 -7.73 6.98
C VAL A 211 11.61 -7.39 6.37
N GLY A 212 10.52 -7.92 6.97
CA GLY A 212 9.17 -7.74 6.44
C GLY A 212 8.06 -7.76 7.48
N ASN A 213 6.95 -7.08 7.15
CA ASN A 213 5.70 -7.10 7.93
C ASN A 213 4.61 -7.98 7.29
N ASP A 214 4.83 -8.43 6.06
CA ASP A 214 3.81 -9.00 5.19
C ASP A 214 4.03 -10.49 4.92
N PHE A 215 4.72 -11.18 5.83
CA PHE A 215 4.93 -12.62 5.81
C PHE A 215 3.70 -13.36 6.35
N ARG A 216 2.60 -13.31 5.60
CA ARG A 216 1.29 -13.79 6.03
C ARG A 216 0.41 -14.22 4.85
N LEU A 217 -0.66 -14.96 5.18
CA LEU A 217 -1.63 -15.46 4.22
C LEU A 217 -2.20 -14.34 3.34
N ASN A 218 -2.33 -14.64 2.05
CA ASN A 218 -2.99 -13.78 1.06
C ASN A 218 -2.38 -12.38 0.94
N HIS A 219 -1.08 -12.22 1.25
CA HIS A 219 -0.38 -10.97 1.01
C HIS A 219 0.49 -11.06 -0.24
N SER A 220 0.52 -9.97 -1.02
CA SER A 220 1.26 -9.91 -2.29
C SER A 220 2.75 -10.25 -2.15
N VAL A 221 3.39 -9.81 -1.07
CA VAL A 221 4.82 -10.10 -0.80
C VAL A 221 5.05 -11.61 -0.70
N THR A 222 4.18 -12.33 0.00
CA THR A 222 4.29 -13.79 0.18
C THR A 222 4.21 -14.53 -1.15
N TYR A 223 3.35 -14.11 -2.07
CA TYR A 223 3.22 -14.74 -3.39
C TYR A 223 4.50 -14.68 -4.24
N PHE A 224 5.31 -13.63 -4.10
CA PHE A 224 6.56 -13.50 -4.84
C PHE A 224 7.76 -14.07 -4.07
N LEU A 225 7.72 -14.01 -2.74
CA LEU A 225 8.85 -14.39 -1.91
C LEU A 225 8.97 -15.91 -1.71
N LYS A 226 7.85 -16.60 -1.47
CA LYS A 226 7.79 -18.00 -1.02
C LYS A 226 8.66 -18.94 -1.88
N LYS A 227 8.35 -19.07 -3.16
CA LYS A 227 9.09 -19.95 -4.07
C LYS A 227 10.50 -19.45 -4.37
N THR A 228 10.72 -18.13 -4.35
CA THR A 228 12.06 -17.56 -4.45
C THR A 228 12.95 -18.07 -3.33
N LEU A 229 12.49 -18.06 -2.08
CA LEU A 229 13.24 -18.57 -0.92
C LEU A 229 13.42 -20.10 -0.95
N GLU A 230 12.40 -20.82 -1.42
CA GLU A 230 12.43 -22.27 -1.53
C GLU A 230 13.52 -22.74 -2.53
N TYR A 231 13.66 -22.06 -3.68
CA TYR A 231 14.60 -22.41 -4.75
C TYR A 231 15.98 -21.74 -4.61
N LEU A 232 16.20 -20.86 -3.64
CA LEU A 232 17.54 -20.33 -3.38
C LEU A 232 18.52 -21.45 -3.00
N ASP A 233 19.72 -21.36 -3.52
CA ASP A 233 20.80 -22.33 -3.28
C ASP A 233 21.22 -22.35 -1.80
N LYS A 234 20.71 -23.33 -1.06
CA LYS A 234 20.98 -23.52 0.38
C LYS A 234 22.45 -23.88 0.67
N SER A 235 23.24 -24.26 -0.36
CA SER A 235 24.68 -24.46 -0.19
C SER A 235 25.43 -23.12 -0.08
N LYS A 236 24.88 -22.03 -0.65
CA LYS A 236 25.47 -20.69 -0.67
C LYS A 236 24.87 -19.73 0.35
N PHE A 237 23.58 -19.92 0.68
CA PHE A 237 22.85 -19.00 1.55
C PHE A 237 22.33 -19.69 2.81
N ASN A 238 22.46 -18.98 3.93
CA ASN A 238 21.77 -19.26 5.18
C ASN A 238 20.72 -18.15 5.34
N ILE A 239 19.42 -18.50 5.24
CA ILE A 239 18.33 -17.56 5.06
C ILE A 239 17.66 -17.22 6.38
N PHE A 240 17.54 -15.93 6.66
CA PHE A 240 16.89 -15.36 7.84
C PHE A 240 15.66 -14.56 7.41
N LEU A 241 14.49 -14.85 7.97
CA LEU A 241 13.32 -13.98 7.93
C LEU A 241 13.14 -13.27 9.27
N PHE A 242 13.23 -11.95 9.23
CA PHE A 242 12.97 -11.06 10.36
C PHE A 242 11.54 -10.52 10.23
N SER A 243 10.59 -11.12 10.96
CA SER A 243 9.17 -10.81 10.85
C SER A 243 8.74 -9.71 11.83
N VAL A 244 8.23 -8.61 11.28
CA VAL A 244 7.58 -7.56 12.07
C VAL A 244 6.12 -7.93 12.39
N SER A 245 5.50 -8.81 11.61
CA SER A 245 4.15 -9.34 11.87
C SER A 245 4.16 -10.33 13.03
N LYS A 246 3.08 -10.29 13.82
CA LYS A 246 2.83 -11.34 14.79
C LYS A 246 2.72 -12.71 14.13
N ARG A 247 3.31 -13.72 14.75
CA ARG A 247 3.16 -15.10 14.32
C ARG A 247 1.72 -15.58 14.58
N ASP A 248 1.11 -16.16 13.54
CA ASP A 248 -0.16 -16.86 13.64
C ASP A 248 0.05 -18.35 13.28
N PRO A 249 0.01 -19.27 14.26
CA PRO A 249 0.18 -20.70 13.99
C PRO A 249 -0.84 -21.27 13.01
N ASN A 250 -1.99 -20.63 12.83
CA ASN A 250 -3.05 -21.06 11.91
C ASN A 250 -2.85 -20.49 10.49
N ASP A 251 -1.90 -19.58 10.29
CA ASP A 251 -1.57 -19.06 8.97
C ASP A 251 -0.68 -20.05 8.20
N GLN A 252 -1.31 -20.80 7.30
CA GLN A 252 -0.63 -21.81 6.48
C GLN A 252 0.52 -21.21 5.65
N SER A 253 0.32 -20.02 5.04
CA SER A 253 1.36 -19.39 4.21
C SER A 253 2.54 -18.93 5.05
N GLN A 254 2.32 -18.48 6.29
CA GLN A 254 3.39 -18.16 7.22
C GLN A 254 4.17 -19.43 7.63
N ASN A 255 3.46 -20.52 7.90
CA ASN A 255 4.10 -21.81 8.22
C ASN A 255 4.93 -22.35 7.04
N GLU A 256 4.42 -22.19 5.81
CA GLU A 256 5.15 -22.57 4.60
C GLU A 256 6.42 -21.72 4.40
N LEU A 257 6.37 -20.40 4.67
CA LEU A 257 7.56 -19.54 4.66
C LEU A 257 8.57 -19.96 5.75
N ILE A 258 8.11 -20.25 6.97
CA ILE A 258 8.96 -20.73 8.05
C ILE A 258 9.73 -22.00 7.63
N ASN A 259 9.04 -22.94 6.98
CA ASN A 259 9.63 -24.19 6.52
C ASN A 259 10.59 -24.02 5.33
N SER A 260 10.51 -22.89 4.61
CA SER A 260 11.38 -22.63 3.45
C SER A 260 12.69 -21.93 3.81
N VAL A 261 12.88 -21.49 5.05
CA VAL A 261 14.06 -20.75 5.51
C VAL A 261 14.81 -21.45 6.63
N ASP A 262 16.05 -21.04 6.87
CA ASP A 262 16.87 -21.64 7.93
C ASP A 262 16.53 -21.03 9.30
N ASN A 263 16.16 -19.74 9.33
CA ASN A 263 15.89 -19.00 10.55
C ASN A 263 14.68 -18.08 10.40
N TRP A 264 13.68 -18.22 11.30
CA TRP A 264 12.59 -17.27 11.48
C TRP A 264 12.76 -16.53 12.80
N ILE A 265 12.71 -15.20 12.78
CA ILE A 265 12.92 -14.36 13.95
C ILE A 265 11.78 -13.35 14.07
N ASP A 266 11.05 -13.39 15.18
CA ASP A 266 9.99 -12.44 15.49
C ASP A 266 10.55 -11.13 16.04
N LEU A 267 10.14 -10.02 15.43
CA LEU A 267 10.54 -8.66 15.81
C LEU A 267 9.43 -7.84 16.49
N GLU A 268 8.23 -8.44 16.70
CA GLU A 268 7.03 -7.69 17.13
C GLU A 268 7.27 -6.83 18.38
N HIS A 269 8.01 -7.37 19.36
CA HIS A 269 8.23 -6.71 20.66
C HIS A 269 9.53 -5.92 20.73
N LEU A 270 10.36 -5.94 19.68
CA LEU A 270 11.64 -5.28 19.65
C LEU A 270 11.53 -3.85 19.12
N ASN A 271 12.24 -2.92 19.77
CA ASN A 271 12.44 -1.59 19.21
C ASN A 271 13.52 -1.60 18.10
N ASN A 272 13.65 -0.50 17.35
CA ASN A 272 14.57 -0.46 16.22
C ASN A 272 16.04 -0.63 16.61
N GLN A 273 16.44 -0.19 17.81
CA GLN A 273 17.81 -0.38 18.31
C GLN A 273 18.10 -1.85 18.61
N GLU A 274 17.15 -2.55 19.25
CA GLU A 274 17.26 -3.98 19.54
C GLU A 274 17.30 -4.81 18.25
N ILE A 275 16.49 -4.45 17.26
CA ILE A 275 16.49 -5.09 15.92
C ILE A 275 17.87 -4.92 15.24
N ALA A 276 18.43 -3.72 15.27
CA ALA A 276 19.72 -3.44 14.67
C ALA A 276 20.84 -4.27 15.34
N ASN A 277 20.85 -4.33 16.66
CA ASN A 277 21.82 -5.12 17.42
C ASN A 277 21.69 -6.62 17.11
N LEU A 278 20.46 -7.12 17.02
CA LEU A 278 20.19 -8.53 16.68
C LEU A 278 20.69 -8.90 15.29
N ILE A 279 20.45 -8.02 14.29
CA ILE A 279 20.92 -8.23 12.90
C ILE A 279 22.45 -8.30 12.86
N GLN A 280 23.15 -7.42 13.60
CA GLN A 280 24.61 -7.47 13.71
C GLN A 280 25.10 -8.73 14.43
N GLU A 281 24.42 -9.15 15.51
CA GLU A 281 24.73 -10.41 16.24
C GLU A 281 24.64 -11.63 15.33
N LYS A 282 23.61 -11.69 14.46
CA LYS A 282 23.41 -12.78 13.50
C LYS A 282 24.37 -12.71 12.31
N LYS A 283 25.27 -11.72 12.25
CA LYS A 283 26.28 -11.53 11.20
C LYS A 283 25.64 -11.59 9.81
N ILE A 284 24.54 -10.85 9.62
CA ILE A 284 23.84 -10.78 8.32
C ILE A 284 24.77 -10.08 7.32
N GLY A 285 25.13 -10.77 6.23
CA GLY A 285 26.01 -10.25 5.18
C GLY A 285 25.26 -9.41 4.15
N ILE A 286 24.05 -9.82 3.80
CA ILE A 286 23.14 -9.08 2.92
C ILE A 286 21.79 -8.95 3.64
N LEU A 287 21.31 -7.72 3.82
CA LEU A 287 20.03 -7.43 4.42
C LEU A 287 19.08 -6.80 3.41
N ILE A 288 17.91 -7.38 3.22
CA ILE A 288 16.92 -6.96 2.24
C ILE A 288 15.68 -6.41 2.95
N ASP A 289 15.34 -5.15 2.66
CA ASP A 289 14.07 -4.54 3.02
C ASP A 289 13.00 -4.95 2.02
N VAL A 290 11.95 -5.64 2.49
CA VAL A 290 10.80 -6.02 1.65
C VAL A 290 9.53 -5.23 1.97
N MET A 291 9.66 -4.07 2.64
CA MET A 291 8.54 -3.24 3.08
C MET A 291 8.56 -1.83 2.47
N GLY A 292 9.72 -1.18 2.46
CA GLY A 292 9.84 0.24 2.13
C GLY A 292 8.98 1.13 3.02
N LEU A 293 8.18 2.01 2.43
CA LEU A 293 7.29 2.94 3.17
C LEU A 293 5.86 2.40 3.37
N THR A 294 5.66 1.10 3.31
CA THR A 294 4.35 0.48 3.57
C THR A 294 3.97 0.57 5.06
N LYS A 295 2.73 0.19 5.40
CA LYS A 295 2.23 0.25 6.78
C LYS A 295 3.08 -0.62 7.72
N SER A 296 3.38 -0.12 8.90
CA SER A 296 4.17 -0.80 9.94
C SER A 296 5.64 -1.08 9.55
N SER A 297 6.15 -0.38 8.56
CA SER A 297 7.55 -0.47 8.12
C SER A 297 8.54 -0.20 9.26
N ARG A 298 9.67 -0.90 9.20
CA ARG A 298 10.87 -0.68 10.03
C ARG A 298 12.01 -0.06 9.22
N VAL A 299 11.70 0.66 8.14
CA VAL A 299 12.70 1.26 7.23
C VAL A 299 13.75 2.12 7.97
N GLU A 300 13.41 2.66 9.13
CA GLU A 300 14.32 3.45 9.98
C GLU A 300 15.61 2.70 10.35
N ILE A 301 15.57 1.36 10.47
CA ILE A 301 16.79 0.58 10.78
C ILE A 301 17.84 0.70 9.69
N PHE A 302 17.41 0.90 8.44
CA PHE A 302 18.29 1.06 7.28
C PHE A 302 18.94 2.46 7.18
N LYS A 303 18.61 3.41 8.07
CA LYS A 303 19.33 4.69 8.19
C LYS A 303 20.75 4.48 8.74
N SER A 304 20.99 3.35 9.39
CA SER A 304 22.30 2.95 9.92
C SER A 304 22.87 1.77 9.13
N ARG A 305 24.20 1.63 9.08
CA ARG A 305 24.87 0.49 8.48
C ARG A 305 24.84 -0.69 9.45
N ILE A 306 23.84 -1.56 9.34
CA ILE A 306 23.65 -2.72 10.22
C ILE A 306 24.02 -4.05 9.57
N ALA A 307 24.23 -4.04 8.26
CA ALA A 307 24.77 -5.15 7.47
C ALA A 307 25.73 -4.60 6.40
N PRO A 308 26.71 -5.38 5.94
CA PRO A 308 27.65 -4.98 4.89
C PRO A 308 26.97 -4.48 3.62
N ILE A 309 25.96 -5.20 3.16
CA ILE A 309 25.16 -4.86 1.98
C ILE A 309 23.70 -4.75 2.39
N GLN A 310 23.07 -3.63 2.07
CA GLN A 310 21.66 -3.34 2.35
C GLN A 310 20.92 -3.07 1.04
N ILE A 311 19.78 -3.75 0.82
CA ILE A 311 19.05 -3.76 -0.45
C ILE A 311 17.57 -3.44 -0.21
N SER A 312 16.95 -2.68 -1.10
CA SER A 312 15.50 -2.52 -1.18
C SER A 312 14.92 -3.42 -2.28
N TRP A 313 13.88 -4.20 -1.96
CA TRP A 313 13.23 -5.09 -2.92
C TRP A 313 11.78 -5.35 -2.56
N LEU A 314 10.95 -5.50 -3.59
CA LEU A 314 9.65 -6.14 -3.66
C LEU A 314 8.44 -5.23 -3.36
N ALA A 315 8.18 -4.80 -2.13
CA ALA A 315 6.91 -4.13 -1.80
C ALA A 315 6.86 -2.64 -2.13
N TYR A 316 8.01 -2.01 -2.33
CA TYR A 316 8.12 -0.59 -2.60
C TYR A 316 8.88 -0.31 -3.89
N CYS A 317 8.14 0.14 -4.89
CA CYS A 317 8.66 0.27 -6.26
C CYS A 317 9.17 1.70 -6.54
N ASN A 318 10.05 2.24 -5.70
CA ASN A 318 10.76 3.51 -5.92
C ASN A 318 11.94 3.67 -4.95
N THR A 319 12.72 4.75 -5.10
CA THR A 319 13.82 5.08 -4.18
C THR A 319 13.30 5.42 -2.78
N LEU A 320 14.01 5.00 -1.76
CA LEU A 320 13.76 5.33 -0.36
C LEU A 320 14.50 6.60 0.10
N GLY A 321 15.53 7.02 -0.61
CA GLY A 321 16.33 8.18 -0.28
C GLY A 321 17.35 7.94 0.86
N PHE A 322 17.56 6.70 1.29
CA PHE A 322 18.49 6.35 2.38
C PHE A 322 19.88 6.04 1.85
N GLU A 323 20.90 6.74 2.35
CA GLU A 323 22.30 6.59 1.91
C GLU A 323 22.90 5.20 2.21
N ASN A 324 22.39 4.51 3.23
CA ASN A 324 22.88 3.19 3.63
C ASN A 324 22.13 2.03 2.97
N ILE A 325 21.23 2.29 2.03
CA ILE A 325 20.68 1.26 1.14
C ILE A 325 21.50 1.30 -0.15
N ASP A 326 22.27 0.24 -0.40
CA ASP A 326 23.24 0.20 -1.49
C ASP A 326 22.57 -0.04 -2.83
N TYR A 327 21.54 -0.91 -2.87
CA TYR A 327 20.93 -1.36 -4.10
C TYR A 327 19.39 -1.34 -4.03
N LEU A 328 18.79 -1.04 -5.19
CA LEU A 328 17.38 -1.27 -5.46
C LEU A 328 17.25 -2.33 -6.56
N ILE A 329 16.55 -3.43 -6.29
CA ILE A 329 16.30 -4.47 -7.29
C ILE A 329 15.20 -4.02 -8.24
N ALA A 330 15.51 -4.00 -9.52
CA ALA A 330 14.63 -3.64 -10.62
C ALA A 330 14.88 -4.54 -11.85
N ASP A 331 14.38 -4.17 -13.02
CA ASP A 331 14.74 -4.75 -14.31
C ASP A 331 14.89 -3.66 -15.38
N HIS A 332 15.25 -4.06 -16.60
CA HIS A 332 15.56 -3.15 -17.69
C HIS A 332 14.35 -2.33 -18.19
N ASN A 333 13.11 -2.77 -17.89
CA ASN A 333 11.88 -2.10 -18.32
C ASN A 333 11.39 -1.05 -17.30
N LEU A 334 11.89 -1.11 -16.06
CA LEU A 334 11.39 -0.30 -14.94
C LEU A 334 12.14 1.02 -14.77
N ILE A 335 13.46 0.98 -14.91
CA ILE A 335 14.34 2.14 -14.70
C ILE A 335 15.32 2.22 -15.86
N TYR A 336 15.24 3.30 -16.62
CA TYR A 336 16.14 3.54 -17.75
C TYR A 336 17.48 4.13 -17.26
N PRO A 337 18.59 3.92 -18.01
CA PRO A 337 19.92 4.36 -17.57
C PRO A 337 19.99 5.86 -17.24
N GLU A 338 19.32 6.70 -18.01
CA GLU A 338 19.29 8.16 -17.82
C GLU A 338 18.55 8.60 -16.56
N GLU A 339 17.72 7.73 -15.98
CA GLU A 339 16.92 7.98 -14.78
C GLU A 339 17.60 7.49 -13.49
N GLU A 340 18.60 6.61 -13.59
CA GLU A 340 19.28 6.01 -12.42
C GLU A 340 19.85 7.07 -11.46
N LYS A 341 20.27 8.23 -11.98
CA LYS A 341 20.71 9.38 -11.18
C LYS A 341 19.65 9.96 -10.25
N PHE A 342 18.39 9.59 -10.41
CA PHE A 342 17.25 9.99 -9.56
C PHE A 342 16.82 8.88 -8.59
N TYR A 343 17.76 8.01 -8.26
CA TYR A 343 17.64 7.00 -7.20
C TYR A 343 18.85 7.13 -6.27
N SER A 344 18.67 6.94 -4.97
CA SER A 344 19.77 6.96 -4.00
C SER A 344 20.58 5.67 -4.08
N GLU A 345 19.89 4.60 -4.40
CA GLU A 345 20.41 3.25 -4.50
C GLU A 345 21.00 3.01 -5.91
N LYS A 346 22.03 2.19 -6.01
CA LYS A 346 22.45 1.64 -7.29
C LYS A 346 21.40 0.66 -7.80
N ILE A 347 21.08 0.73 -9.09
CA ILE A 347 20.05 -0.13 -9.66
C ILE A 347 20.63 -1.50 -9.99
N LEU A 348 20.12 -2.53 -9.32
CA LEU A 348 20.48 -3.92 -9.55
C LEU A 348 19.46 -4.56 -10.49
N LYS A 349 19.78 -4.61 -11.78
CA LYS A 349 18.86 -5.06 -12.83
C LYS A 349 18.85 -6.58 -12.93
N MET A 350 17.69 -7.17 -12.66
CA MET A 350 17.45 -8.59 -12.93
C MET A 350 17.40 -8.84 -14.46
N PRO A 351 17.84 -10.01 -14.94
CA PRO A 351 17.89 -10.29 -16.37
C PRO A 351 16.55 -10.22 -17.09
N ASP A 352 15.50 -10.73 -16.48
CA ASP A 352 14.16 -10.81 -17.09
C ASP A 352 13.19 -9.83 -16.41
N ILE A 353 12.84 -10.08 -15.15
CA ILE A 353 11.85 -9.33 -14.36
C ILE A 353 12.32 -9.19 -12.92
N TRP A 354 11.89 -8.12 -12.23
CA TRP A 354 12.32 -7.84 -10.84
C TRP A 354 11.68 -8.76 -9.78
N ASN A 355 10.64 -9.52 -10.13
CA ASN A 355 9.98 -10.50 -9.29
C ASN A 355 9.33 -11.60 -10.15
N SER A 356 9.16 -12.78 -9.57
CA SER A 356 8.44 -13.88 -10.22
C SER A 356 7.39 -14.42 -9.26
N HIS A 357 6.20 -14.72 -9.75
CA HIS A 357 5.10 -15.20 -8.91
C HIS A 357 5.25 -16.70 -8.62
N SER A 358 4.98 -17.09 -7.37
CA SER A 358 5.09 -18.49 -6.91
C SER A 358 4.01 -19.44 -7.48
N GLY A 359 3.11 -18.91 -8.31
CA GLY A 359 1.90 -19.60 -8.74
C GLY A 359 0.75 -19.44 -7.75
N PHE A 360 -0.43 -19.82 -8.18
CA PHE A 360 -1.61 -19.87 -7.33
C PHE A 360 -1.97 -21.34 -7.05
N ASN A 361 -2.47 -21.66 -5.85
CA ASN A 361 -3.04 -22.97 -5.52
C ASN A 361 -4.43 -23.11 -6.18
N PHE A 362 -4.48 -22.87 -7.47
CA PHE A 362 -5.68 -22.85 -8.30
C PHE A 362 -5.24 -23.08 -9.73
N GLU A 363 -5.87 -24.02 -10.42
CA GLU A 363 -5.53 -24.30 -11.81
C GLU A 363 -5.79 -23.05 -12.67
N SER A 364 -4.83 -22.75 -13.55
CA SER A 364 -5.05 -21.73 -14.57
C SER A 364 -6.15 -22.21 -15.49
N ILE A 365 -7.20 -21.39 -15.64
CA ILE A 365 -8.37 -21.80 -16.42
C ILE A 365 -8.33 -21.03 -17.73
N PHE A 366 -8.19 -21.78 -18.81
CA PHE A 366 -8.25 -21.29 -20.17
C PHE A 366 -9.70 -21.27 -20.64
N ASN A 367 -10.40 -20.16 -20.38
CA ASN A 367 -11.77 -19.95 -20.85
C ASN A 367 -11.79 -19.08 -22.08
N ASP A 368 -12.76 -19.33 -22.96
CA ASP A 368 -13.12 -18.41 -24.02
C ASP A 368 -13.55 -17.05 -23.45
N PRO A 369 -13.44 -15.95 -24.22
CA PRO A 369 -13.95 -14.68 -23.80
C PRO A 369 -15.44 -14.76 -23.46
N PRO A 370 -15.90 -14.29 -22.26
CA PRO A 370 -17.32 -14.34 -21.90
C PRO A 370 -18.23 -13.58 -22.87
N SER A 371 -17.72 -12.62 -23.63
CA SER A 371 -18.47 -11.91 -24.69
C SER A 371 -18.83 -12.78 -25.89
N LEU A 372 -18.30 -14.01 -26.01
CA LEU A 372 -18.73 -14.95 -27.05
C LEU A 372 -20.10 -15.57 -26.70
N GLU A 373 -20.35 -15.77 -25.42
CA GLU A 373 -21.63 -16.31 -24.92
C GLU A 373 -22.63 -15.21 -24.59
N ASN A 374 -22.13 -14.04 -24.15
CA ASN A 374 -22.91 -12.89 -23.75
C ASN A 374 -22.88 -11.80 -24.85
N ASN A 375 -23.98 -11.11 -25.07
CA ASN A 375 -24.05 -9.99 -26.00
C ASN A 375 -23.40 -8.71 -25.45
N SER A 376 -22.57 -8.78 -24.41
CA SER A 376 -21.96 -7.63 -23.74
C SER A 376 -20.48 -7.88 -23.50
N PHE A 377 -19.65 -6.90 -23.86
CA PHE A 377 -18.21 -6.95 -23.60
C PHE A 377 -17.91 -6.49 -22.18
N THR A 378 -17.15 -7.29 -21.43
CA THR A 378 -16.87 -7.01 -20.03
C THR A 378 -15.42 -6.64 -19.81
N PHE A 379 -15.18 -5.38 -19.49
CA PHE A 379 -13.91 -4.93 -18.93
C PHE A 379 -13.85 -5.23 -17.43
N GLY A 380 -12.63 -5.31 -16.86
CA GLY A 380 -12.47 -5.48 -15.42
C GLY A 380 -11.23 -4.80 -14.88
N SER A 381 -11.26 -4.40 -13.61
CA SER A 381 -10.06 -3.98 -12.88
C SER A 381 -10.20 -4.33 -11.42
N PHE A 382 -9.34 -5.24 -10.94
CA PHE A 382 -9.38 -5.70 -9.55
C PHE A 382 -8.30 -5.05 -8.69
N ASN A 383 -7.77 -3.93 -9.17
CA ASN A 383 -6.84 -3.09 -8.45
C ASN A 383 -7.49 -2.47 -7.18
N ASN A 384 -6.63 -2.09 -6.24
CA ASN A 384 -7.07 -1.30 -5.08
C ASN A 384 -7.65 0.03 -5.57
N ALA A 385 -8.83 0.40 -5.07
CA ALA A 385 -9.54 1.63 -5.44
C ALA A 385 -8.68 2.90 -5.34
N ARG A 386 -7.71 2.93 -4.42
CA ARG A 386 -6.76 4.06 -4.28
C ARG A 386 -5.88 4.29 -5.50
N LYS A 387 -5.67 3.27 -6.34
CA LYS A 387 -4.92 3.37 -7.60
C LYS A 387 -5.76 3.95 -8.74
N ILE A 388 -7.08 3.96 -8.61
CA ILE A 388 -8.01 4.48 -9.61
C ILE A 388 -8.06 6.01 -9.50
N SER A 389 -7.18 6.68 -10.25
CA SER A 389 -7.11 8.14 -10.31
C SER A 389 -8.32 8.74 -11.06
N ASP A 390 -8.56 10.05 -10.90
CA ASP A 390 -9.59 10.76 -11.68
C ASP A 390 -9.33 10.61 -13.20
N GLU A 391 -8.07 10.62 -13.59
CA GLU A 391 -7.62 10.45 -14.97
C GLU A 391 -7.89 9.02 -15.48
N THR A 392 -7.70 8.01 -14.63
CA THR A 392 -8.06 6.61 -14.91
C THR A 392 -9.57 6.48 -15.13
N VAL A 393 -10.37 7.11 -14.25
CA VAL A 393 -11.85 7.13 -14.38
C VAL A 393 -12.29 7.77 -15.72
N GLU A 394 -11.68 8.90 -16.09
CA GLU A 394 -11.97 9.58 -17.36
C GLU A 394 -11.70 8.68 -18.56
N VAL A 395 -10.53 8.04 -18.60
CA VAL A 395 -10.14 7.15 -19.70
C VAL A 395 -11.07 5.94 -19.79
N TRP A 396 -11.39 5.31 -18.65
CA TRP A 396 -12.30 4.17 -18.63
C TRP A 396 -13.73 4.55 -19.00
N ALA A 397 -14.19 5.73 -18.60
CA ALA A 397 -15.50 6.25 -19.00
C ALA A 397 -15.58 6.47 -20.52
N ASN A 398 -14.50 6.96 -21.15
CA ASN A 398 -14.43 7.12 -22.59
C ASN A 398 -14.46 5.78 -23.33
N ILE A 399 -13.78 4.75 -22.81
CA ILE A 399 -13.86 3.38 -23.35
C ILE A 399 -15.32 2.89 -23.31
N LEU A 400 -15.99 3.01 -22.15
CA LEU A 400 -17.37 2.55 -21.98
C LEU A 400 -18.38 3.29 -22.85
N LYS A 401 -18.14 4.56 -23.17
CA LYS A 401 -18.95 5.33 -24.13
C LYS A 401 -18.73 4.86 -25.56
N SER A 402 -17.49 4.54 -25.91
CA SER A 402 -17.12 4.10 -27.27
C SER A 402 -17.51 2.66 -27.56
N VAL A 403 -17.75 1.84 -26.53
CA VAL A 403 -18.25 0.46 -26.65
C VAL A 403 -19.64 0.38 -26.00
N PRO A 404 -20.74 0.58 -26.78
CA PRO A 404 -22.10 0.73 -26.21
C PRO A 404 -22.54 -0.46 -25.37
N ASP A 405 -22.33 -1.68 -25.86
CA ASP A 405 -22.72 -2.92 -25.18
C ASP A 405 -21.58 -3.46 -24.28
N SER A 406 -21.02 -2.57 -23.45
CA SER A 406 -19.97 -2.94 -22.51
C SER A 406 -20.29 -2.57 -21.08
N LYS A 407 -19.63 -3.28 -20.15
CA LYS A 407 -19.62 -2.99 -18.72
C LYS A 407 -18.21 -3.05 -18.14
N LEU A 408 -18.01 -2.46 -16.99
CA LEU A 408 -16.77 -2.51 -16.21
C LEU A 408 -17.03 -3.10 -14.84
N ILE A 409 -16.37 -4.20 -14.52
CA ILE A 409 -16.41 -4.83 -13.19
C ILE A 409 -15.22 -4.34 -12.37
N LEU A 410 -15.51 -3.77 -11.18
CA LEU A 410 -14.52 -3.29 -10.23
C LEU A 410 -14.59 -4.07 -8.92
N LYS A 411 -13.44 -4.22 -8.26
CA LYS A 411 -13.35 -4.78 -6.91
C LYS A 411 -13.33 -3.66 -5.87
N SER A 412 -14.16 -3.78 -4.85
CA SER A 412 -14.06 -2.98 -3.64
C SER A 412 -13.48 -3.79 -2.49
N SER A 413 -12.57 -3.19 -1.74
CA SER A 413 -12.05 -3.74 -0.47
C SER A 413 -12.69 -3.10 0.76
N LEU A 414 -13.34 -1.95 0.60
CA LEU A 414 -14.04 -1.20 1.63
C LEU A 414 -15.45 -0.92 1.13
N ARG A 415 -16.46 -1.11 1.97
CA ARG A 415 -17.86 -0.81 1.61
C ARG A 415 -18.07 0.59 1.05
N PHE A 416 -17.25 1.53 1.46
CA PHE A 416 -17.39 2.93 1.07
C PHE A 416 -16.73 3.27 -0.28
N ASP A 417 -15.62 2.61 -0.66
CA ASP A 417 -14.87 2.90 -1.89
C ASP A 417 -15.77 2.85 -3.14
N TYR A 418 -16.71 1.91 -3.19
CA TYR A 418 -17.59 1.75 -4.34
C TYR A 418 -18.52 2.94 -4.56
N ARG A 419 -19.02 3.58 -3.48
CA ARG A 419 -19.90 4.75 -3.61
C ARG A 419 -19.16 5.94 -4.19
N VAL A 420 -17.91 6.13 -3.76
CA VAL A 420 -17.06 7.18 -4.30
C VAL A 420 -16.76 6.93 -5.77
N LEU A 421 -16.39 5.69 -6.12
CA LEU A 421 -16.12 5.31 -7.51
C LEU A 421 -17.36 5.48 -8.40
N LEU A 422 -18.53 4.98 -7.97
CA LEU A 422 -19.77 5.15 -8.69
C LEU A 422 -20.11 6.64 -8.90
N GLY A 423 -19.91 7.49 -7.88
CA GLY A 423 -20.11 8.93 -8.01
C GLY A 423 -19.16 9.59 -9.01
N LYS A 424 -17.91 9.10 -9.13
CA LYS A 424 -16.98 9.58 -10.15
C LYS A 424 -17.43 9.18 -11.57
N PHE A 425 -17.85 7.94 -11.79
CA PHE A 425 -18.35 7.47 -13.09
C PHE A 425 -19.69 8.12 -13.46
N GLU A 426 -20.52 8.50 -12.49
CA GLU A 426 -21.77 9.23 -12.71
C GLU A 426 -21.54 10.60 -13.36
N GLN A 427 -20.43 11.29 -13.02
CA GLN A 427 -20.05 12.57 -13.63
C GLN A 427 -19.79 12.43 -15.15
N TYR A 428 -19.43 11.23 -15.60
CA TYR A 428 -19.24 10.91 -17.02
C TYR A 428 -20.47 10.25 -17.68
N GLY A 429 -21.57 10.04 -16.93
CA GLY A 429 -22.81 9.45 -17.45
C GLY A 429 -22.75 7.95 -17.71
N VAL A 430 -21.79 7.22 -17.12
CA VAL A 430 -21.58 5.77 -17.34
C VAL A 430 -21.75 4.92 -16.07
N LYS A 431 -22.34 5.46 -15.01
CA LYS A 431 -22.55 4.75 -13.74
C LYS A 431 -23.30 3.42 -13.91
N ASN A 432 -24.30 3.38 -14.78
CA ASN A 432 -25.10 2.20 -15.07
C ASN A 432 -24.32 1.05 -15.74
N LYS A 433 -23.11 1.33 -16.24
CA LYS A 433 -22.20 0.33 -16.83
C LYS A 433 -21.19 -0.21 -15.83
N ILE A 434 -21.19 0.27 -14.57
CA ILE A 434 -20.25 -0.13 -13.54
C ILE A 434 -20.88 -1.18 -12.61
N GLU A 435 -20.25 -2.34 -12.54
CA GLU A 435 -20.57 -3.40 -11.59
C GLU A 435 -19.46 -3.48 -10.54
N ILE A 436 -19.83 -3.53 -9.26
CA ILE A 436 -18.86 -3.61 -8.16
C ILE A 436 -19.13 -4.85 -7.33
N PHE A 437 -18.08 -5.64 -7.05
CA PHE A 437 -18.18 -6.72 -6.09
C PHE A 437 -17.33 -6.45 -4.83
N ASP A 438 -17.89 -6.85 -3.67
CA ASP A 438 -17.24 -6.72 -2.37
C ASP A 438 -16.40 -7.97 -2.07
N ARG A 439 -15.09 -7.80 -1.89
CA ARG A 439 -14.15 -8.89 -1.61
C ARG A 439 -14.29 -9.49 -0.20
N LYS A 440 -14.99 -8.84 0.73
CA LYS A 440 -14.93 -9.20 2.16
C LYS A 440 -15.26 -10.67 2.48
N ASN A 441 -16.00 -11.34 1.61
CA ASN A 441 -16.52 -12.69 1.85
C ASN A 441 -15.97 -13.74 0.89
N PHE A 442 -14.90 -13.41 0.10
CA PHE A 442 -14.38 -14.33 -0.90
C PHE A 442 -13.06 -14.96 -0.46
N THR A 443 -12.96 -16.27 -0.64
CA THR A 443 -11.71 -17.01 -0.61
C THR A 443 -10.79 -16.57 -1.77
N PRO A 444 -9.47 -16.85 -1.72
CA PRO A 444 -8.58 -16.58 -2.84
C PRO A 444 -9.04 -17.20 -4.16
N SER A 445 -9.56 -18.43 -4.12
CA SER A 445 -10.08 -19.14 -5.30
C SER A 445 -11.32 -18.46 -5.87
N GLU A 446 -12.26 -18.05 -5.04
CA GLU A 446 -13.45 -17.30 -5.47
C GLU A 446 -13.06 -15.96 -6.07
N HIS A 447 -12.05 -15.27 -5.49
CA HIS A 447 -11.52 -14.04 -6.06
C HIS A 447 -10.97 -14.26 -7.48
N LEU A 448 -10.16 -15.31 -7.70
CA LEU A 448 -9.63 -15.63 -9.02
C LEU A 448 -10.76 -15.99 -10.01
N ASN A 449 -11.82 -16.68 -9.56
CA ASN A 449 -12.96 -17.01 -10.41
C ASN A 449 -13.68 -15.77 -10.99
N PHE A 450 -13.57 -14.58 -10.37
CA PHE A 450 -14.13 -13.37 -10.96
C PHE A 450 -13.45 -12.95 -12.26
N TYR A 451 -12.18 -13.32 -12.48
CA TYR A 451 -11.50 -13.06 -13.75
C TYR A 451 -12.15 -13.78 -14.94
N LYS A 452 -12.89 -14.89 -14.72
CA LYS A 452 -13.65 -15.56 -15.77
C LYS A 452 -14.82 -14.74 -16.31
N LYS A 453 -15.24 -13.70 -15.60
CA LYS A 453 -16.36 -12.82 -15.98
C LYS A 453 -15.92 -11.66 -16.86
N ILE A 454 -14.62 -11.49 -17.11
CA ILE A 454 -14.09 -10.35 -17.86
C ILE A 454 -13.34 -10.81 -19.10
N ASP A 455 -13.50 -10.05 -20.18
CA ASP A 455 -12.81 -10.27 -21.44
C ASP A 455 -11.40 -9.70 -21.42
N VAL A 456 -11.27 -8.47 -20.91
CA VAL A 456 -10.02 -7.71 -20.84
C VAL A 456 -9.91 -6.99 -19.50
N SER A 457 -8.72 -7.04 -18.88
CA SER A 457 -8.42 -6.27 -17.70
C SER A 457 -7.84 -4.90 -18.08
N LEU A 458 -8.29 -3.86 -17.37
CA LEU A 458 -7.80 -2.49 -17.49
C LEU A 458 -6.92 -2.14 -16.30
N ASP A 459 -5.62 -1.92 -16.54
CA ASP A 459 -4.70 -1.55 -15.47
C ASP A 459 -4.83 -0.06 -15.11
N THR A 460 -4.55 0.25 -13.86
CA THR A 460 -4.55 1.61 -13.32
C THR A 460 -3.27 2.36 -13.65
N PHE A 461 -3.34 3.69 -13.68
CA PHE A 461 -2.19 4.58 -13.85
C PHE A 461 -2.37 5.89 -13.08
N PRO A 462 -1.27 6.53 -12.61
CA PRO A 462 0.13 6.16 -12.82
C PRO A 462 0.60 4.96 -11.98
N TYR A 463 -0.12 4.55 -10.97
CA TYR A 463 0.25 3.42 -10.12
C TYR A 463 -0.33 2.12 -10.68
N ASN A 464 0.51 1.34 -11.35
CA ASN A 464 0.10 0.08 -11.96
C ASN A 464 -0.29 -1.01 -10.94
N GLY A 465 -1.05 -1.97 -11.42
CA GLY A 465 -1.20 -3.28 -10.80
C GLY A 465 0.11 -4.06 -10.87
N VAL A 466 0.35 -4.89 -9.86
CA VAL A 466 1.41 -5.93 -9.90
C VAL A 466 0.72 -7.27 -9.68
N THR A 467 0.37 -7.63 -8.46
CA THR A 467 -0.32 -8.89 -8.17
C THR A 467 -1.58 -9.09 -9.02
N THR A 468 -2.40 -8.05 -9.18
CA THR A 468 -3.62 -8.11 -10.01
C THR A 468 -3.34 -8.33 -11.49
N THR A 469 -2.21 -7.86 -12.00
CA THR A 469 -1.78 -8.13 -13.38
C THR A 469 -1.33 -9.58 -13.53
N PHE A 470 -0.57 -10.11 -12.56
CA PHE A 470 -0.22 -11.53 -12.52
C PHE A 470 -1.47 -12.42 -12.39
N GLU A 471 -2.43 -12.05 -11.52
CA GLU A 471 -3.71 -12.77 -11.37
C GLU A 471 -4.48 -12.83 -12.70
N ALA A 472 -4.61 -11.71 -13.40
CA ALA A 472 -5.30 -11.64 -14.68
C ALA A 472 -4.63 -12.53 -15.73
N LEU A 473 -3.31 -12.45 -15.86
CA LEU A 473 -2.54 -13.28 -16.82
C LEU A 473 -2.62 -14.76 -16.46
N TRP A 474 -2.56 -15.13 -15.19
CA TRP A 474 -2.77 -16.51 -14.73
C TRP A 474 -4.14 -17.06 -15.13
N MET A 475 -5.15 -16.21 -15.06
CA MET A 475 -6.53 -16.54 -15.42
C MET A 475 -6.82 -16.34 -16.93
N ASN A 476 -5.78 -16.26 -17.74
CA ASN A 476 -5.87 -16.09 -19.19
C ASN A 476 -6.66 -14.83 -19.63
N VAL A 477 -6.56 -13.75 -18.85
CA VAL A 477 -7.18 -12.47 -19.15
C VAL A 477 -6.12 -11.47 -19.59
N PRO A 478 -6.16 -10.96 -20.83
CA PRO A 478 -5.25 -9.93 -21.30
C PRO A 478 -5.41 -8.63 -20.51
N VAL A 479 -4.30 -7.94 -20.24
CA VAL A 479 -4.27 -6.70 -19.44
C VAL A 479 -3.73 -5.56 -20.28
N ILE A 480 -4.52 -4.54 -20.54
CA ILE A 480 -4.05 -3.30 -21.17
C ILE A 480 -3.38 -2.44 -20.09
N VAL A 481 -2.14 -2.04 -20.37
CA VAL A 481 -1.34 -1.21 -19.47
C VAL A 481 -0.90 0.08 -20.15
N MET A 482 -0.72 1.14 -19.37
CA MET A 482 -0.14 2.39 -19.85
C MET A 482 1.31 2.50 -19.37
N LYS A 483 2.22 2.78 -20.31
CA LYS A 483 3.61 3.06 -20.01
C LYS A 483 3.74 4.31 -19.15
N GLY A 484 4.52 4.23 -18.07
CA GLY A 484 4.71 5.33 -17.15
C GLY A 484 6.09 5.99 -17.22
N PHE A 485 6.42 6.74 -16.19
CA PHE A 485 7.59 7.61 -16.12
C PHE A 485 8.58 7.26 -14.99
N ASN A 486 8.30 6.22 -14.20
CA ASN A 486 9.17 5.75 -13.12
C ASN A 486 8.85 4.28 -12.77
N PHE A 487 9.56 3.69 -11.82
CA PHE A 487 9.43 2.29 -11.47
C PHE A 487 7.95 1.86 -11.25
N ASN A 488 7.25 2.47 -10.29
CA ASN A 488 5.89 2.02 -9.95
C ASN A 488 4.87 2.19 -11.10
N SER A 489 5.10 3.11 -12.00
CA SER A 489 4.23 3.37 -13.16
C SER A 489 4.61 2.56 -14.41
N ARG A 490 5.72 1.79 -14.35
CA ARG A 490 6.17 0.86 -15.40
C ARG A 490 6.07 -0.61 -14.99
N CYS A 491 5.59 -0.92 -13.79
CA CYS A 491 5.39 -2.31 -13.38
C CYS A 491 4.54 -3.10 -14.38
N GLY A 492 3.43 -2.50 -14.86
CA GLY A 492 2.59 -3.08 -15.88
C GLY A 492 3.35 -3.31 -17.20
N GLU A 493 4.14 -2.32 -17.67
CA GLU A 493 4.97 -2.46 -18.86
C GLU A 493 5.94 -3.65 -18.74
N SER A 494 6.67 -3.76 -17.63
CA SER A 494 7.62 -4.85 -17.43
C SER A 494 6.92 -6.22 -17.41
N ILE A 495 5.79 -6.34 -16.73
CA ILE A 495 5.02 -7.59 -16.67
C ILE A 495 4.54 -7.99 -18.08
N ILE A 496 3.96 -7.06 -18.83
CA ILE A 496 3.40 -7.36 -20.16
C ILE A 496 4.51 -7.67 -21.17
N LYS A 497 5.67 -6.99 -21.16
CA LYS A 497 6.82 -7.38 -21.98
C LYS A 497 7.28 -8.80 -21.69
N ASN A 498 7.31 -9.20 -20.44
CA ASN A 498 7.65 -10.56 -20.04
C ASN A 498 6.55 -11.58 -20.39
N SER A 499 5.30 -11.17 -20.61
CA SER A 499 4.25 -12.02 -21.16
C SER A 499 4.37 -12.21 -22.68
N LYS A 500 5.22 -11.42 -23.37
CA LYS A 500 5.47 -11.39 -24.80
C LYS A 500 4.25 -11.00 -25.65
N ILE A 501 3.38 -10.15 -25.10
CA ILE A 501 2.23 -9.59 -25.82
C ILE A 501 2.30 -8.06 -25.79
N ASP A 502 3.31 -7.51 -26.44
CA ASP A 502 3.63 -6.08 -26.43
C ASP A 502 2.50 -5.19 -26.97
N PHE A 503 1.59 -5.77 -27.77
CA PHE A 503 0.38 -5.07 -28.23
C PHE A 503 -0.42 -4.45 -27.07
N LEU A 504 -0.42 -5.06 -25.87
CA LEU A 504 -1.19 -4.60 -24.72
C LEU A 504 -0.55 -3.39 -24.00
N ILE A 505 0.66 -2.95 -24.39
CA ILE A 505 1.35 -1.78 -23.81
C ILE A 505 0.98 -0.53 -24.59
N SER A 506 0.40 0.46 -23.94
CA SER A 506 0.00 1.74 -24.53
C SER A 506 0.96 2.85 -24.13
N LYS A 507 1.37 3.70 -25.08
CA LYS A 507 2.27 4.83 -24.85
C LYS A 507 1.58 6.03 -24.22
N ASP A 508 0.28 6.19 -24.48
CA ASP A 508 -0.54 7.29 -24.00
C ASP A 508 -2.02 6.87 -23.83
N LYS A 509 -2.84 7.79 -23.31
CA LYS A 509 -4.27 7.55 -23.05
C LYS A 509 -5.08 7.22 -24.31
N ASN A 510 -4.77 7.86 -25.42
CA ASN A 510 -5.49 7.64 -26.68
C ASN A 510 -5.21 6.23 -27.21
N GLU A 511 -3.95 5.80 -27.17
CA GLU A 511 -3.60 4.43 -27.55
C GLU A 511 -4.22 3.40 -26.60
N TYR A 512 -4.29 3.71 -25.30
CA TYR A 512 -4.95 2.85 -24.30
C TYR A 512 -6.43 2.67 -24.61
N ILE A 513 -7.15 3.76 -24.90
CA ILE A 513 -8.56 3.74 -25.31
C ILE A 513 -8.73 2.96 -26.61
N ASN A 514 -7.93 3.26 -27.62
CA ASN A 514 -8.04 2.61 -28.94
C ASN A 514 -7.79 1.10 -28.87
N LYS A 515 -6.84 0.63 -28.06
CA LYS A 515 -6.59 -0.79 -27.84
C LYS A 515 -7.77 -1.49 -27.15
N ALA A 516 -8.38 -0.84 -26.16
CA ALA A 516 -9.56 -1.37 -25.49
C ALA A 516 -10.75 -1.51 -26.45
N ILE A 517 -11.00 -0.48 -27.26
CA ILE A 517 -12.05 -0.49 -28.29
C ILE A 517 -11.75 -1.59 -29.32
N LYS A 518 -10.50 -1.65 -29.82
CA LYS A 518 -10.09 -2.64 -30.81
C LYS A 518 -10.32 -4.08 -30.34
N LEU A 519 -10.01 -4.38 -29.08
CA LEU A 519 -10.24 -5.72 -28.53
C LEU A 519 -11.75 -6.03 -28.36
N ALA A 520 -12.57 -5.01 -28.13
CA ALA A 520 -14.02 -5.20 -28.03
C ALA A 520 -14.68 -5.41 -29.41
N GLU A 521 -14.18 -4.75 -30.45
CA GLU A 521 -14.71 -4.81 -31.81
C GLU A 521 -14.21 -6.04 -32.59
N HIS A 522 -12.99 -6.50 -32.31
CA HIS A 522 -12.33 -7.59 -33.04
C HIS A 522 -12.16 -8.83 -32.14
N LYS A 523 -13.22 -9.62 -32.03
CA LYS A 523 -13.25 -10.85 -31.19
C LYS A 523 -12.16 -11.86 -31.57
N ASP A 524 -11.85 -11.98 -32.87
CA ASP A 524 -10.79 -12.88 -33.33
C ASP A 524 -9.42 -12.49 -32.77
N LEU A 525 -9.10 -11.18 -32.76
CA LEU A 525 -7.86 -10.68 -32.15
C LEU A 525 -7.80 -11.00 -30.66
N LEU A 526 -8.91 -10.85 -29.93
CA LEU A 526 -8.98 -11.18 -28.51
C LEU A 526 -8.74 -12.68 -28.28
N ILE A 527 -9.36 -13.53 -29.09
CA ILE A 527 -9.18 -14.98 -29.05
C ILE A 527 -7.72 -15.37 -29.33
N ASP A 528 -7.10 -14.77 -30.35
CA ASP A 528 -5.70 -15.01 -30.68
C ASP A 528 -4.77 -14.65 -29.53
N ILE A 529 -4.97 -13.49 -28.89
CA ILE A 529 -4.20 -13.06 -27.72
C ILE A 529 -4.40 -14.05 -26.55
N LYS A 530 -5.64 -14.45 -26.26
CA LYS A 530 -5.92 -15.43 -25.20
C LYS A 530 -5.30 -16.79 -25.50
N ASN A 531 -5.34 -17.24 -26.74
CA ASN A 531 -4.70 -18.48 -27.16
C ASN A 531 -3.16 -18.43 -27.04
N GLN A 532 -2.56 -17.26 -27.34
CA GLN A 532 -1.13 -17.05 -27.14
C GLN A 532 -0.80 -17.10 -25.64
N LEU A 533 -1.54 -16.37 -24.79
CA LEU A 533 -1.37 -16.42 -23.33
C LEU A 533 -1.48 -17.85 -22.80
N ALA A 534 -2.53 -18.56 -23.16
CA ALA A 534 -2.77 -19.92 -22.76
C ALA A 534 -1.58 -20.86 -23.04
N LYS A 535 -0.96 -20.69 -24.19
CA LYS A 535 0.17 -21.53 -24.62
C LYS A 535 1.50 -21.17 -23.93
N THR A 536 1.70 -19.90 -23.57
CA THR A 536 3.04 -19.41 -23.23
C THR A 536 3.20 -18.90 -21.80
N ILE A 537 2.14 -18.40 -21.17
CA ILE A 537 2.24 -17.59 -19.95
C ILE A 537 2.97 -18.31 -18.81
N LEU A 538 2.69 -19.59 -18.57
CA LEU A 538 3.31 -20.38 -17.50
C LEU A 538 4.79 -20.71 -17.76
N SER A 539 5.24 -20.63 -19.01
CA SER A 539 6.65 -20.82 -19.37
C SER A 539 7.45 -19.51 -19.38
N THR A 540 6.80 -18.38 -19.15
CA THR A 540 7.45 -17.06 -19.10
C THR A 540 8.19 -16.85 -17.79
N PRO A 541 9.11 -15.88 -17.71
CA PRO A 541 9.76 -15.50 -16.45
C PRO A 541 8.79 -15.08 -15.34
N LEU A 542 7.57 -14.69 -15.68
CA LEU A 542 6.53 -14.29 -14.73
C LEU A 542 6.19 -15.37 -13.72
N PHE A 543 6.14 -16.64 -14.19
CA PHE A 543 5.74 -17.81 -13.39
C PHE A 543 6.83 -18.90 -13.35
N ASN A 544 8.09 -18.49 -13.47
CA ASN A 544 9.26 -19.34 -13.33
C ASN A 544 10.11 -18.91 -12.11
N PRO A 545 9.64 -19.16 -10.89
CA PRO A 545 10.34 -18.75 -9.68
C PRO A 545 11.68 -19.48 -9.47
N GLU A 546 11.88 -20.67 -10.03
CA GLU A 546 13.16 -21.39 -9.98
C GLU A 546 14.25 -20.64 -10.75
N LYS A 547 13.98 -20.26 -12.02
CA LYS A 547 14.89 -19.43 -12.82
C LYS A 547 15.14 -18.08 -12.17
N PHE A 548 14.09 -17.47 -11.61
CA PHE A 548 14.22 -16.21 -10.90
C PHE A 548 15.13 -16.36 -9.69
N ALA A 549 14.92 -17.36 -8.83
CA ALA A 549 15.74 -17.62 -7.64
C ALA A 549 17.21 -17.87 -8.00
N TYR A 550 17.46 -18.65 -9.07
CA TYR A 550 18.82 -18.86 -9.59
C TYR A 550 19.50 -17.52 -9.96
N ASN A 551 18.83 -16.69 -10.76
CA ASN A 551 19.37 -15.39 -11.19
C ASN A 551 19.53 -14.44 -9.98
N PHE A 552 18.58 -14.43 -9.07
CA PHE A 552 18.61 -13.63 -7.85
C PHE A 552 19.80 -14.01 -6.95
N GLY A 553 19.95 -15.31 -6.67
CA GLY A 553 21.05 -15.83 -5.88
C GLY A 553 22.42 -15.56 -6.54
N LYS A 554 22.53 -15.75 -7.86
CA LYS A 554 23.75 -15.42 -8.63
C LYS A 554 24.11 -13.92 -8.50
N THR A 555 23.12 -13.05 -8.63
CA THR A 555 23.29 -11.61 -8.51
C THR A 555 23.72 -11.21 -7.10
N LEU A 556 23.10 -11.78 -6.06
CA LEU A 556 23.49 -11.55 -4.67
C LEU A 556 24.90 -12.05 -4.36
N SER A 557 25.27 -13.25 -4.85
CA SER A 557 26.62 -13.78 -4.69
C SER A 557 27.66 -12.88 -5.34
N MET A 558 27.40 -12.40 -6.56
CA MET A 558 28.32 -11.52 -7.29
C MET A 558 28.59 -10.20 -6.54
N ILE A 559 27.58 -9.53 -6.02
CA ILE A 559 27.78 -8.28 -5.26
C ILE A 559 28.48 -8.55 -3.92
N TYR A 560 28.23 -9.69 -3.30
CA TYR A 560 28.90 -10.07 -2.06
C TYR A 560 30.37 -10.39 -2.27
N GLU A 561 30.72 -11.10 -3.34
CA GLU A 561 32.12 -11.36 -3.73
C GLU A 561 32.89 -10.07 -4.05
N GLN A 562 32.24 -9.10 -4.72
CA GLN A 562 32.85 -7.78 -4.97
C GLN A 562 33.12 -7.00 -3.68
N PHE A 563 32.24 -7.15 -2.70
CA PHE A 563 32.39 -6.53 -1.39
C PHE A 563 33.51 -7.18 -0.55
N THR A 564 33.70 -8.50 -0.66
CA THR A 564 34.67 -9.25 0.16
C THR A 564 36.09 -9.27 -0.42
N LYS A 565 36.26 -8.89 -1.68
CA LYS A 565 37.58 -8.65 -2.31
C LYS A 565 38.20 -7.34 -1.84
#